data_dddd9a0a28540fb8595d773cbafcd584
#
_entry.id   dddd9a0a28540fb8595d773cbafcd584
#
_cell.length_a   1.000
_cell.length_b   1.000
_cell.length_c   1.000
_cell.angle_alpha   90.00
_cell.angle_beta   90.00
_cell.angle_gamma   90.00
#
_symmetry.space_group_name_H-M   'P 1'
#
loop_
_entity.id
_entity.type
_entity.pdbx_description
1 polymer ?
#
loop_
_entity_poly.entity_id
_entity_poly.type
_entity_poly.pdbx_seq_one_letter_code
_entity_poly.pdbx_strand_id
1 'polypeptide(L)'
;LDETNQDAWFKIELAKEGMCDFIFQSGDIYYQVKDGNAWISRKAHYGYEDIVIWENNCYSGDIVIPETLGGMKVVGILKSAFDGSENLTSVKIPSTVRIIEETAFDGTTKLSEITIPASVESMGTYCLRNSGVKKVTIEDSATPLKLGDNGSSNFFGYKQTLLEEIYIGRDLVTLDGKEYSYLFHRNGTLREVTLGSNVTEISEKWFEYCDALEKVIASSGLKKIGFRAFGACKAMKIFSGGQNVAEIAEEAFSSCQSLQAFTIPSTLKRIEKSTFYGCESLTELVVPNTVTHIVGKAFNYCSGIKKLIFEEGTSLITLNLGSLEGVEELYVGRPYEDTVEGRSSFTFSTKNLKKVTFGDNVNEIYYGDLSSSSLETVIIGKGLTKIDASTFWFSENIKEIHLAATTPPVVGGGQHFSFVDTNTCKLLVPATSVDAYKSATAWKDFYNIESGINDAKNESTIVKDSYSIDGRRTNSNHRGLTIQRTNDGKTRKVIVR
;
A
#
# COMPACT_ATOMS: atom_id res chain seq x y z
N LEU A 1 -50.40 -9.31 1.72
CA LEU A 1 -51.23 -10.08 2.68
C LEU A 1 -50.77 -9.72 4.09
N ASP A 2 -51.69 -9.41 4.97
CA ASP A 2 -51.44 -9.10 6.37
C ASP A 2 -51.31 -10.42 7.17
N GLU A 3 -50.21 -10.64 7.87
CA GLU A 3 -49.95 -11.85 8.68
C GLU A 3 -50.99 -12.09 9.78
N THR A 4 -51.77 -11.09 10.16
CA THR A 4 -52.78 -11.21 11.20
C THR A 4 -54.06 -11.88 10.70
N ASN A 5 -54.18 -12.11 9.38
CA ASN A 5 -55.39 -12.72 8.78
C ASN A 5 -55.19 -14.25 8.62
N GLN A 6 -56.22 -15.03 8.95
CA GLN A 6 -56.20 -16.49 8.84
C GLN A 6 -55.94 -16.99 7.41
N ASP A 7 -56.37 -16.23 6.39
CA ASP A 7 -56.09 -16.53 4.98
C ASP A 7 -54.58 -16.33 4.66
N ALA A 8 -53.90 -15.43 5.34
CA ALA A 8 -52.45 -15.23 5.18
C ALA A 8 -51.65 -16.43 5.67
N TRP A 9 -52.03 -17.03 6.81
CA TRP A 9 -51.42 -18.25 7.31
C TRP A 9 -51.49 -19.42 6.32
N PHE A 10 -52.69 -19.63 5.74
CA PHE A 10 -52.87 -20.66 4.73
C PHE A 10 -51.97 -20.43 3.50
N LYS A 11 -51.88 -19.19 3.01
CA LYS A 11 -51.02 -18.84 1.89
C LYS A 11 -49.51 -18.94 2.23
N ILE A 12 -49.12 -18.66 3.47
CA ILE A 12 -47.75 -18.90 3.95
C ILE A 12 -47.42 -20.39 3.89
N GLU A 13 -48.30 -21.28 4.33
CA GLU A 13 -48.08 -22.71 4.24
C GLU A 13 -47.97 -23.18 2.78
N LEU A 14 -48.82 -22.71 1.87
CA LEU A 14 -48.72 -23.01 0.44
C LEU A 14 -47.39 -22.51 -0.16
N ALA A 15 -46.95 -21.34 0.24
CA ALA A 15 -45.66 -20.79 -0.22
C ALA A 15 -44.45 -21.58 0.31
N LYS A 16 -44.52 -22.09 1.54
CA LYS A 16 -43.51 -22.99 2.12
C LYS A 16 -43.38 -24.29 1.33
N GLU A 17 -44.48 -24.79 0.80
CA GLU A 17 -44.54 -25.98 -0.05
C GLU A 17 -44.14 -25.71 -1.51
N GLY A 18 -43.76 -24.46 -1.85
CA GLY A 18 -43.38 -24.07 -3.20
C GLY A 18 -44.54 -23.96 -4.20
N MET A 19 -45.80 -23.85 -3.71
CA MET A 19 -46.96 -23.86 -4.57
C MET A 19 -47.30 -22.49 -5.19
N CYS A 20 -46.76 -21.37 -4.63
CA CYS A 20 -47.03 -20.03 -5.17
C CYS A 20 -46.07 -18.95 -4.64
N ASP A 21 -45.88 -17.89 -5.43
CA ASP A 21 -45.02 -16.73 -5.14
C ASP A 21 -45.86 -15.56 -4.58
N PHE A 22 -46.38 -15.71 -3.36
CA PHE A 22 -47.08 -14.63 -2.70
C PHE A 22 -46.15 -13.60 -2.06
N ILE A 23 -46.60 -12.33 -2.08
CA ILE A 23 -45.94 -11.25 -1.34
C ILE A 23 -46.75 -11.00 -0.07
N PHE A 24 -46.02 -11.08 1.06
CA PHE A 24 -46.57 -10.87 2.39
C PHE A 24 -46.10 -9.52 2.93
N GLN A 25 -46.81 -8.98 3.90
CA GLN A 25 -46.41 -7.76 4.60
C GLN A 25 -46.47 -8.00 6.11
N SER A 26 -45.44 -7.58 6.82
CA SER A 26 -45.39 -7.53 8.27
C SER A 26 -44.87 -6.15 8.69
N GLY A 27 -45.75 -5.31 9.25
CA GLY A 27 -45.44 -3.89 9.48
C GLY A 27 -45.08 -3.19 8.17
N ASP A 28 -43.89 -2.56 8.15
CA ASP A 28 -43.33 -1.86 6.97
C ASP A 28 -42.50 -2.76 6.05
N ILE A 29 -42.44 -4.08 6.33
CA ILE A 29 -41.59 -5.02 5.58
C ILE A 29 -42.44 -5.87 4.64
N TYR A 30 -42.03 -5.95 3.38
CA TYR A 30 -42.55 -6.86 2.37
C TYR A 30 -41.62 -8.03 2.16
N TYR A 31 -42.16 -9.26 2.06
CA TYR A 31 -41.35 -10.46 1.87
C TYR A 31 -42.07 -11.52 1.04
N GLN A 32 -41.25 -12.39 0.44
CA GLN A 32 -41.68 -13.63 -0.22
C GLN A 32 -41.18 -14.84 0.57
N VAL A 33 -41.84 -15.97 0.40
CA VAL A 33 -41.38 -17.26 0.93
C VAL A 33 -40.73 -18.04 -0.19
N LYS A 34 -39.51 -18.46 0.03
CA LYS A 34 -38.74 -19.27 -0.91
C LYS A 34 -37.94 -20.32 -0.13
N ASP A 35 -38.11 -21.58 -0.51
CA ASP A 35 -37.46 -22.73 0.16
C ASP A 35 -37.66 -22.75 1.69
N GLY A 36 -38.90 -22.45 2.15
CA GLY A 36 -39.26 -22.42 3.56
C GLY A 36 -38.67 -21.26 4.37
N ASN A 37 -38.02 -20.28 3.73
CA ASN A 37 -37.42 -19.09 4.32
C ASN A 37 -38.09 -17.81 3.83
N ALA A 38 -37.96 -16.73 4.62
CA ALA A 38 -38.41 -15.42 4.24
C ALA A 38 -37.29 -14.66 3.47
N TRP A 39 -37.69 -13.97 2.41
CA TRP A 39 -36.83 -13.14 1.58
C TRP A 39 -37.41 -11.74 1.48
N ILE A 40 -36.69 -10.72 1.84
CA ILE A 40 -37.12 -9.32 1.73
C ILE A 40 -37.41 -9.00 0.28
N SER A 41 -38.53 -8.36 0.02
CA SER A 41 -39.06 -8.04 -1.29
C SER A 41 -39.49 -6.59 -1.36
N ARG A 42 -39.77 -6.07 -2.54
CA ARG A 42 -40.54 -4.83 -2.72
C ARG A 42 -42.03 -5.11 -2.65
N LYS A 43 -42.80 -4.05 -2.46
CA LYS A 43 -44.24 -4.11 -2.54
C LYS A 43 -44.71 -4.45 -3.95
N ALA A 44 -45.77 -5.23 -4.05
CA ALA A 44 -46.45 -5.45 -5.30
C ALA A 44 -47.96 -5.67 -5.07
N HIS A 45 -48.74 -5.43 -6.08
CA HIS A 45 -50.13 -5.81 -6.12
C HIS A 45 -50.43 -6.63 -7.38
N TYR A 46 -51.48 -7.42 -7.30
CA TYR A 46 -51.93 -8.22 -8.44
C TYR A 46 -52.86 -7.35 -9.31
N GLY A 47 -52.50 -7.17 -10.57
CA GLY A 47 -53.30 -6.50 -11.58
C GLY A 47 -54.36 -7.42 -12.20
N TYR A 48 -54.97 -6.98 -13.27
CA TYR A 48 -55.90 -7.77 -14.04
C TYR A 48 -55.18 -9.01 -14.62
N GLU A 49 -55.83 -10.18 -14.59
CA GLU A 49 -55.26 -11.48 -15.03
C GLU A 49 -54.08 -11.96 -14.19
N ASP A 50 -54.02 -11.69 -12.87
CA ASP A 50 -52.95 -12.12 -11.96
C ASP A 50 -51.53 -11.62 -12.29
N ILE A 51 -51.43 -10.58 -13.11
CA ILE A 51 -50.17 -9.94 -13.42
C ILE A 51 -49.64 -9.24 -12.16
N VAL A 52 -48.40 -9.59 -11.72
CA VAL A 52 -47.75 -8.93 -10.58
C VAL A 52 -47.23 -7.56 -11.02
N ILE A 53 -47.75 -6.51 -10.43
CA ILE A 53 -47.31 -5.13 -10.63
C ILE A 53 -46.46 -4.73 -9.45
N TRP A 54 -45.14 -4.57 -9.70
CA TRP A 54 -44.18 -4.15 -8.73
C TRP A 54 -44.24 -2.63 -8.49
N GLU A 55 -44.27 -2.22 -7.22
CA GLU A 55 -44.19 -0.82 -6.84
C GLU A 55 -42.74 -0.42 -6.51
N ASN A 56 -42.28 0.69 -7.06
CA ASN A 56 -41.00 1.30 -6.68
C ASN A 56 -41.21 2.23 -5.49
N ASN A 57 -40.09 2.61 -4.81
CA ASN A 57 -40.09 3.57 -3.71
C ASN A 57 -41.01 3.15 -2.52
N CYS A 58 -41.00 1.87 -2.20
CA CYS A 58 -41.90 1.32 -1.17
C CYS A 58 -41.40 1.52 0.25
N TYR A 59 -40.12 1.80 0.45
CA TYR A 59 -39.52 1.94 1.76
C TYR A 59 -39.11 3.38 2.04
N SER A 60 -39.29 3.83 3.27
CA SER A 60 -38.92 5.17 3.73
C SER A 60 -38.50 5.17 5.19
N GLY A 61 -37.64 6.15 5.59
CA GLY A 61 -37.17 6.25 6.96
C GLY A 61 -36.16 5.14 7.31
N ASP A 62 -36.18 4.73 8.55
CA ASP A 62 -35.25 3.74 9.11
C ASP A 62 -35.90 2.36 9.13
N ILE A 63 -35.34 1.43 8.39
CA ILE A 63 -35.80 0.05 8.29
C ILE A 63 -34.94 -0.89 9.09
N VAL A 64 -35.55 -1.67 9.99
CA VAL A 64 -34.90 -2.77 10.70
C VAL A 64 -35.46 -4.07 10.18
N ILE A 65 -34.69 -4.82 9.41
CA ILE A 65 -35.06 -6.15 8.94
C ILE A 65 -34.98 -7.11 10.14
N PRO A 66 -36.10 -7.79 10.52
CA PRO A 66 -36.09 -8.74 11.62
C PRO A 66 -35.39 -10.06 11.23
N GLU A 67 -34.95 -10.85 12.21
CA GLU A 67 -34.36 -12.18 11.95
C GLU A 67 -35.42 -13.21 11.45
N THR A 68 -36.65 -12.99 11.73
CA THR A 68 -37.77 -13.88 11.34
C THR A 68 -39.01 -13.10 10.88
N LEU A 69 -39.68 -13.60 9.87
CA LEU A 69 -40.97 -13.11 9.37
C LEU A 69 -41.90 -14.29 9.13
N GLY A 70 -43.16 -14.18 9.54
CA GLY A 70 -44.14 -15.27 9.44
C GLY A 70 -43.65 -16.59 10.05
N GLY A 71 -42.88 -16.54 11.13
CA GLY A 71 -42.23 -17.72 11.76
C GLY A 71 -41.09 -18.33 10.97
N MET A 72 -40.68 -17.73 9.86
CA MET A 72 -39.58 -18.20 9.00
C MET A 72 -38.33 -17.32 9.16
N LYS A 73 -37.15 -17.92 9.01
CA LYS A 73 -35.88 -17.20 9.06
C LYS A 73 -35.70 -16.30 7.84
N VAL A 74 -35.31 -15.04 8.04
CA VAL A 74 -34.98 -14.13 6.94
C VAL A 74 -33.59 -14.43 6.48
N VAL A 75 -33.43 -14.96 5.26
CA VAL A 75 -32.13 -15.43 4.73
C VAL A 75 -31.63 -14.64 3.55
N GLY A 76 -32.45 -13.76 2.95
CA GLY A 76 -31.99 -13.00 1.79
C GLY A 76 -32.80 -11.72 1.53
N ILE A 77 -32.22 -10.90 0.67
CA ILE A 77 -32.83 -9.68 0.12
C ILE A 77 -32.93 -9.91 -1.38
N LEU A 78 -34.14 -9.94 -1.89
CA LEU A 78 -34.41 -10.21 -3.31
C LEU A 78 -33.95 -9.08 -4.22
N LYS A 79 -33.87 -9.39 -5.50
CA LYS A 79 -33.60 -8.45 -6.59
C LYS A 79 -34.54 -7.23 -6.48
N SER A 80 -33.96 -6.05 -6.54
CA SER A 80 -34.65 -4.77 -6.51
C SER A 80 -35.54 -4.57 -5.26
N ALA A 81 -35.29 -5.22 -4.13
CA ALA A 81 -36.15 -5.15 -2.95
C ALA A 81 -36.35 -3.70 -2.46
N PHE A 82 -35.29 -2.87 -2.45
CA PHE A 82 -35.34 -1.47 -2.06
C PHE A 82 -35.14 -0.50 -3.24
N ASP A 83 -35.27 -1.00 -4.48
CA ASP A 83 -35.04 -0.21 -5.70
C ASP A 83 -35.92 1.04 -5.72
N GLY A 84 -35.32 2.19 -6.02
CA GLY A 84 -35.97 3.49 -6.07
C GLY A 84 -36.55 3.99 -4.75
N SER A 85 -36.23 3.36 -3.61
CA SER A 85 -36.66 3.82 -2.28
C SER A 85 -35.86 5.08 -1.86
N GLU A 86 -36.13 6.19 -2.54
CA GLU A 86 -35.37 7.46 -2.39
C GLU A 86 -35.45 8.05 -0.98
N ASN A 87 -36.48 7.69 -0.20
CA ASN A 87 -36.68 8.18 1.16
C ASN A 87 -36.20 7.21 2.25
N LEU A 88 -35.54 6.09 1.88
CA LEU A 88 -34.88 5.19 2.81
C LEU A 88 -33.65 5.86 3.39
N THR A 89 -33.59 6.06 4.72
CA THR A 89 -32.51 6.75 5.41
C THR A 89 -31.50 5.80 6.03
N SER A 90 -31.96 4.66 6.55
CA SER A 90 -31.10 3.60 7.06
C SER A 90 -31.70 2.22 6.86
N VAL A 91 -30.87 1.20 6.80
CA VAL A 91 -31.29 -0.20 6.80
C VAL A 91 -30.39 -1.02 7.71
N LYS A 92 -30.99 -1.74 8.66
CA LYS A 92 -30.28 -2.70 9.50
C LYS A 92 -30.52 -4.11 8.99
N ILE A 93 -29.49 -4.77 8.49
CA ILE A 93 -29.51 -6.13 7.97
C ILE A 93 -29.19 -7.11 9.10
N PRO A 94 -30.01 -8.11 9.40
CA PRO A 94 -29.76 -9.06 10.48
C PRO A 94 -28.67 -10.10 10.10
N SER A 95 -28.08 -10.70 11.11
CA SER A 95 -27.06 -11.76 10.97
C SER A 95 -27.56 -13.08 10.36
N THR A 96 -28.84 -13.16 10.04
CA THR A 96 -29.45 -14.30 9.37
C THR A 96 -29.38 -14.23 7.85
N VAL A 97 -29.22 -13.03 7.28
CA VAL A 97 -29.15 -12.82 5.84
C VAL A 97 -27.82 -13.38 5.27
N ARG A 98 -27.94 -14.14 4.18
CA ARG A 98 -26.85 -14.78 3.45
C ARG A 98 -26.65 -14.20 2.06
N ILE A 99 -27.71 -13.77 1.42
CA ILE A 99 -27.70 -13.34 0.02
C ILE A 99 -28.39 -11.98 -0.10
N ILE A 100 -27.74 -11.06 -0.83
CA ILE A 100 -28.32 -9.81 -1.30
C ILE A 100 -28.30 -9.88 -2.83
N GLU A 101 -29.47 -9.90 -3.45
CA GLU A 101 -29.55 -10.08 -4.91
C GLU A 101 -29.29 -8.77 -5.68
N GLU A 102 -29.31 -8.85 -6.99
CA GLU A 102 -29.01 -7.78 -7.94
C GLU A 102 -29.90 -6.53 -7.68
N THR A 103 -29.32 -5.33 -7.82
CA THR A 103 -30.01 -4.03 -7.70
C THR A 103 -30.78 -3.83 -6.39
N ALA A 104 -30.46 -4.59 -5.34
CA ALA A 104 -31.27 -4.59 -4.10
C ALA A 104 -31.47 -3.19 -3.50
N PHE A 105 -30.49 -2.29 -3.59
CA PHE A 105 -30.53 -0.91 -3.08
C PHE A 105 -30.29 0.14 -4.18
N ASP A 106 -30.59 -0.18 -5.45
CA ASP A 106 -30.45 0.78 -6.55
C ASP A 106 -31.38 1.98 -6.33
N GLY A 107 -30.89 3.20 -6.55
CA GLY A 107 -31.68 4.42 -6.43
C GLY A 107 -32.06 4.84 -5.02
N THR A 108 -31.48 4.28 -3.97
CA THR A 108 -31.75 4.66 -2.57
C THR A 108 -30.94 5.94 -2.21
N THR A 109 -31.35 7.07 -2.73
CA THR A 109 -30.58 8.33 -2.74
C THR A 109 -30.35 8.96 -1.36
N LYS A 110 -31.17 8.67 -0.35
CA LYS A 110 -31.00 9.16 1.03
C LYS A 110 -30.28 8.17 1.95
N LEU A 111 -30.06 6.94 1.52
CA LEU A 111 -29.26 5.95 2.28
C LEU A 111 -27.78 6.37 2.26
N SER A 112 -27.29 6.89 3.38
CA SER A 112 -25.92 7.45 3.44
C SER A 112 -24.86 6.44 3.87
N GLU A 113 -25.26 5.38 4.59
CA GLU A 113 -24.35 4.33 5.04
C GLU A 113 -25.03 2.96 5.03
N ILE A 114 -24.23 1.92 4.84
CA ILE A 114 -24.70 0.54 4.90
C ILE A 114 -23.63 -0.38 5.52
N THR A 115 -24.10 -1.29 6.40
CA THR A 115 -23.29 -2.37 6.94
C THR A 115 -23.71 -3.69 6.33
N ILE A 116 -22.75 -4.41 5.75
CA ILE A 116 -22.90 -5.77 5.23
C ILE A 116 -22.42 -6.74 6.30
N PRO A 117 -23.34 -7.48 6.94
CA PRO A 117 -22.98 -8.40 8.02
C PRO A 117 -22.01 -9.50 7.59
N ALA A 118 -21.26 -10.02 8.55
CA ALA A 118 -20.35 -11.16 8.35
C ALA A 118 -21.05 -12.40 7.76
N SER A 119 -22.34 -12.53 8.00
CA SER A 119 -23.18 -13.63 7.52
C SER A 119 -23.46 -13.60 6.03
N VAL A 120 -23.40 -12.45 5.38
CA VAL A 120 -23.68 -12.30 3.94
C VAL A 120 -22.57 -12.98 3.13
N GLU A 121 -22.94 -13.94 2.30
CA GLU A 121 -22.04 -14.73 1.46
C GLU A 121 -21.90 -14.15 0.07
N SER A 122 -22.96 -13.50 -0.44
CA SER A 122 -22.92 -12.88 -1.77
C SER A 122 -23.78 -11.63 -1.90
N MET A 123 -23.31 -10.72 -2.77
CA MET A 123 -24.04 -9.54 -3.23
C MET A 123 -24.11 -9.56 -4.75
N GLY A 124 -25.31 -9.36 -5.30
CA GLY A 124 -25.54 -9.31 -6.75
C GLY A 124 -25.04 -8.01 -7.39
N THR A 125 -25.04 -7.98 -8.70
CA THR A 125 -24.63 -6.84 -9.53
C THR A 125 -25.46 -5.59 -9.23
N TYR A 126 -24.83 -4.41 -9.27
CA TYR A 126 -25.50 -3.11 -9.12
C TYR A 126 -26.24 -2.88 -7.79
N CYS A 127 -25.91 -3.64 -6.74
CA CYS A 127 -26.62 -3.55 -5.46
C CYS A 127 -26.72 -2.12 -4.89
N LEU A 128 -25.70 -1.30 -5.07
CA LEU A 128 -25.61 0.07 -4.53
C LEU A 128 -25.57 1.14 -5.64
N ARG A 129 -25.95 0.78 -6.87
CA ARG A 129 -25.97 1.72 -8.00
C ARG A 129 -26.94 2.88 -7.72
N ASN A 130 -26.54 4.09 -8.10
CA ASN A 130 -27.37 5.31 -7.91
C ASN A 130 -27.82 5.54 -6.46
N SER A 131 -27.24 4.86 -5.48
CA SER A 131 -27.52 5.10 -4.06
C SER A 131 -26.79 6.34 -3.54
N GLY A 132 -27.27 6.88 -2.42
CA GLY A 132 -26.60 7.97 -1.68
C GLY A 132 -25.49 7.49 -0.76
N VAL A 133 -25.12 6.20 -0.83
CA VAL A 133 -24.18 5.57 0.12
C VAL A 133 -22.80 6.17 -0.02
N LYS A 134 -22.34 6.79 1.07
CA LYS A 134 -20.99 7.37 1.23
C LYS A 134 -20.09 6.51 2.08
N LYS A 135 -20.66 5.68 2.94
CA LYS A 135 -19.92 4.78 3.82
C LYS A 135 -20.41 3.36 3.73
N VAL A 136 -19.48 2.44 3.46
CA VAL A 136 -19.73 0.99 3.45
C VAL A 136 -18.89 0.32 4.51
N THR A 137 -19.52 -0.52 5.34
CA THR A 137 -18.83 -1.42 6.25
C THR A 137 -19.11 -2.86 5.85
N ILE A 138 -18.08 -3.59 5.43
CA ILE A 138 -18.14 -5.04 5.21
C ILE A 138 -17.51 -5.69 6.43
N GLU A 139 -18.32 -6.34 7.27
CA GLU A 139 -17.84 -6.92 8.53
C GLU A 139 -16.79 -8.01 8.34
N ASP A 140 -15.97 -8.19 9.36
CA ASP A 140 -14.91 -9.21 9.40
C ASP A 140 -15.51 -10.62 9.31
N SER A 141 -14.94 -11.44 8.41
CA SER A 141 -15.26 -12.85 8.26
C SER A 141 -14.07 -13.60 7.64
N ALA A 142 -13.88 -14.84 8.04
CA ALA A 142 -12.90 -15.72 7.39
C ALA A 142 -13.37 -16.19 6.00
N THR A 143 -14.69 -16.07 5.71
CA THR A 143 -15.27 -16.43 4.41
C THR A 143 -15.27 -15.19 3.50
N PRO A 144 -14.69 -15.26 2.30
CA PRO A 144 -14.75 -14.17 1.33
C PRO A 144 -16.19 -13.77 0.98
N LEU A 145 -16.42 -12.47 0.72
CA LEU A 145 -17.68 -11.98 0.17
C LEU A 145 -17.65 -12.08 -1.35
N LYS A 146 -18.61 -12.79 -1.92
CA LYS A 146 -18.77 -12.92 -3.36
C LYS A 146 -19.55 -11.74 -3.91
N LEU A 147 -19.05 -11.08 -4.93
CA LEU A 147 -19.66 -9.93 -5.58
C LEU A 147 -20.06 -10.26 -7.02
N GLY A 148 -21.24 -9.81 -7.42
CA GLY A 148 -21.72 -9.92 -8.80
C GLY A 148 -20.84 -9.11 -9.76
N ASP A 149 -20.59 -9.67 -10.94
CA ASP A 149 -19.84 -9.03 -12.02
C ASP A 149 -20.81 -8.61 -13.13
N ASN A 150 -20.70 -7.37 -13.58
CA ASN A 150 -21.46 -6.82 -14.70
C ASN A 150 -20.68 -6.83 -16.03
N GLY A 151 -19.57 -7.60 -16.08
CA GLY A 151 -18.67 -7.66 -17.23
C GLY A 151 -17.68 -6.51 -17.30
N SER A 152 -17.76 -5.50 -16.43
CA SER A 152 -16.78 -4.40 -16.29
C SER A 152 -15.95 -4.50 -15.03
N SER A 153 -16.22 -5.48 -14.17
CA SER A 153 -15.53 -5.71 -12.88
C SER A 153 -15.42 -4.46 -11.99
N ASN A 154 -16.43 -3.60 -12.00
CA ASN A 154 -16.37 -2.29 -11.35
C ASN A 154 -17.55 -2.09 -10.39
N PHE A 155 -17.63 -2.94 -9.37
CA PHE A 155 -18.76 -2.98 -8.43
C PHE A 155 -18.95 -1.66 -7.66
N PHE A 156 -17.85 -1.05 -7.18
CA PHE A 156 -17.84 0.22 -6.45
C PHE A 156 -17.22 1.37 -7.26
N GLY A 157 -17.05 1.22 -8.56
CA GLY A 157 -16.29 2.16 -9.38
C GLY A 157 -17.10 3.33 -9.93
N TYR A 158 -16.54 3.95 -10.97
CA TYR A 158 -17.03 5.18 -11.58
C TYR A 158 -18.54 5.15 -11.86
N LYS A 159 -19.26 6.18 -11.38
CA LYS A 159 -20.70 6.37 -11.51
C LYS A 159 -21.60 5.30 -10.83
N GLN A 160 -21.01 4.36 -10.09
CA GLN A 160 -21.82 3.34 -9.39
C GLN A 160 -22.29 3.82 -8.01
N THR A 161 -21.42 4.56 -7.29
CA THR A 161 -21.68 5.01 -5.92
C THR A 161 -21.10 6.41 -5.68
N LEU A 162 -21.56 7.06 -4.61
CA LEU A 162 -20.96 8.28 -4.04
C LEU A 162 -19.99 7.93 -2.90
N LEU A 163 -19.44 6.73 -2.89
CA LEU A 163 -18.64 6.16 -1.82
C LEU A 163 -17.41 7.04 -1.47
N GLU A 164 -17.36 7.46 -0.21
CA GLU A 164 -16.27 8.26 0.35
C GLU A 164 -15.38 7.43 1.29
N GLU A 165 -15.96 6.49 2.04
CA GLU A 165 -15.26 5.66 3.03
C GLU A 165 -15.68 4.19 2.91
N ILE A 166 -14.71 3.28 3.03
CA ILE A 166 -15.01 1.86 3.12
C ILE A 166 -14.13 1.14 4.14
N TYR A 167 -14.78 0.30 4.96
CA TYR A 167 -14.13 -0.74 5.74
C TYR A 167 -14.35 -2.09 5.05
N ILE A 168 -13.27 -2.79 4.74
CA ILE A 168 -13.29 -4.12 4.11
C ILE A 168 -12.73 -5.13 5.11
N GLY A 169 -13.61 -5.92 5.74
CA GLY A 169 -13.26 -6.86 6.81
C GLY A 169 -12.80 -8.23 6.33
N ARG A 170 -12.92 -8.53 5.03
CA ARG A 170 -12.61 -9.85 4.45
C ARG A 170 -12.31 -9.76 2.96
N ASP A 171 -11.73 -10.81 2.39
CA ASP A 171 -11.47 -10.88 0.96
C ASP A 171 -12.75 -10.74 0.13
N LEU A 172 -12.65 -10.06 -1.00
CA LEU A 172 -13.73 -9.83 -1.96
C LEU A 172 -13.39 -10.57 -3.25
N VAL A 173 -14.31 -11.42 -3.70
CA VAL A 173 -14.11 -12.28 -4.88
C VAL A 173 -15.31 -12.21 -5.81
N THR A 174 -15.18 -12.67 -7.05
CA THR A 174 -16.31 -12.82 -7.98
C THR A 174 -17.26 -13.95 -7.54
N LEU A 175 -18.46 -14.02 -8.10
CA LEU A 175 -19.43 -15.07 -7.74
C LEU A 175 -18.89 -16.49 -7.98
N ASP A 176 -18.00 -16.68 -8.96
CA ASP A 176 -17.32 -17.95 -9.22
C ASP A 176 -16.06 -18.15 -8.35
N GLY A 177 -15.79 -17.25 -7.41
CA GLY A 177 -14.71 -17.35 -6.43
C GLY A 177 -13.33 -16.95 -6.94
N LYS A 178 -13.23 -16.27 -8.08
CA LYS A 178 -11.97 -15.72 -8.60
C LYS A 178 -11.64 -14.36 -7.99
N GLU A 179 -10.40 -13.92 -8.16
CA GLU A 179 -9.99 -12.57 -7.81
C GLU A 179 -10.84 -11.53 -8.55
N TYR A 180 -11.23 -10.47 -7.85
CA TYR A 180 -12.01 -9.39 -8.42
C TYR A 180 -11.11 -8.25 -8.86
N SER A 181 -10.86 -8.09 -10.17
CA SER A 181 -10.10 -6.97 -10.73
C SER A 181 -10.97 -5.72 -10.88
N TYR A 182 -10.35 -4.52 -10.88
CA TYR A 182 -11.00 -3.22 -11.13
C TYR A 182 -12.13 -2.83 -10.15
N LEU A 183 -12.20 -3.38 -8.94
CA LEU A 183 -13.35 -3.26 -8.03
C LEU A 183 -13.81 -1.81 -7.74
N PHE A 184 -12.85 -0.90 -7.50
CA PHE A 184 -13.08 0.54 -7.25
C PHE A 184 -12.53 1.43 -8.36
N HIS A 185 -12.12 0.85 -9.48
CA HIS A 185 -11.45 1.56 -10.55
C HIS A 185 -12.16 2.84 -10.96
N ARG A 186 -11.43 3.96 -11.00
CA ARG A 186 -11.95 5.30 -11.32
C ARG A 186 -13.04 5.80 -10.37
N ASN A 187 -13.09 5.33 -9.13
CA ASN A 187 -13.95 5.93 -8.14
C ASN A 187 -13.38 7.30 -7.72
N GLY A 188 -14.02 8.36 -8.19
CA GLY A 188 -13.56 9.75 -7.98
C GLY A 188 -13.99 10.35 -6.63
N THR A 189 -14.71 9.62 -5.78
CA THR A 189 -15.23 10.10 -4.48
C THR A 189 -14.59 9.41 -3.28
N LEU A 190 -14.06 8.19 -3.45
CA LEU A 190 -13.46 7.39 -2.40
C LEU A 190 -12.22 8.08 -1.82
N ARG A 191 -12.23 8.36 -0.51
CA ARG A 191 -11.17 9.09 0.21
C ARG A 191 -10.41 8.21 1.18
N GLU A 192 -11.08 7.29 1.85
CA GLU A 192 -10.47 6.44 2.87
C GLU A 192 -10.84 4.98 2.71
N VAL A 193 -9.84 4.10 2.81
CA VAL A 193 -9.97 2.65 2.81
C VAL A 193 -9.32 2.09 4.06
N THR A 194 -10.07 1.28 4.80
CA THR A 194 -9.54 0.51 5.93
C THR A 194 -9.74 -0.97 5.67
N LEU A 195 -8.65 -1.76 5.77
CA LEU A 195 -8.66 -3.20 5.57
C LEU A 195 -8.59 -3.93 6.91
N GLY A 196 -9.52 -4.84 7.15
CA GLY A 196 -9.55 -5.74 8.30
C GLY A 196 -8.51 -6.86 8.22
N SER A 197 -8.39 -7.64 9.29
CA SER A 197 -7.35 -8.66 9.43
C SER A 197 -7.54 -9.89 8.50
N ASN A 198 -8.74 -10.08 7.97
CA ASN A 198 -9.05 -11.18 7.06
C ASN A 198 -8.91 -10.79 5.57
N VAL A 199 -8.49 -9.56 5.28
CA VAL A 199 -8.12 -9.17 3.91
C VAL A 199 -6.68 -9.58 3.66
N THR A 200 -6.49 -10.52 2.73
CA THR A 200 -5.19 -11.10 2.41
C THR A 200 -4.56 -10.51 1.16
N GLU A 201 -5.38 -9.99 0.25
CA GLU A 201 -4.94 -9.45 -1.03
C GLU A 201 -5.71 -8.20 -1.43
N ILE A 202 -5.01 -7.25 -2.04
CA ILE A 202 -5.57 -6.20 -2.88
C ILE A 202 -5.26 -6.59 -4.31
N SER A 203 -6.28 -6.98 -5.07
CA SER A 203 -6.08 -7.53 -6.40
C SER A 203 -5.78 -6.45 -7.46
N GLU A 204 -5.61 -6.88 -8.71
CA GLU A 204 -5.23 -6.02 -9.84
C GLU A 204 -6.16 -4.83 -9.98
N LYS A 205 -5.59 -3.62 -10.06
CA LYS A 205 -6.26 -2.35 -10.38
C LYS A 205 -7.48 -2.00 -9.49
N TRP A 206 -7.56 -2.55 -8.29
CA TRP A 206 -8.70 -2.26 -7.41
C TRP A 206 -8.99 -0.76 -7.27
N PHE A 207 -7.95 0.03 -7.00
CA PHE A 207 -8.06 1.47 -6.76
C PHE A 207 -7.41 2.31 -7.87
N GLU A 208 -7.10 1.70 -9.03
CA GLU A 208 -6.48 2.45 -10.13
C GLU A 208 -7.35 3.64 -10.52
N TYR A 209 -6.74 4.84 -10.64
CA TYR A 209 -7.40 6.12 -10.89
C TYR A 209 -8.44 6.55 -9.83
N CYS A 210 -8.32 6.12 -8.58
CA CYS A 210 -9.07 6.71 -7.48
C CYS A 210 -8.43 8.05 -7.09
N ASP A 211 -8.68 9.10 -7.90
CA ASP A 211 -7.98 10.39 -7.79
C ASP A 211 -8.25 11.12 -6.46
N ALA A 212 -9.34 10.80 -5.75
CA ALA A 212 -9.70 11.38 -4.44
C ALA A 212 -9.17 10.57 -3.25
N LEU A 213 -8.61 9.36 -3.47
CA LEU A 213 -8.15 8.49 -2.39
C LEU A 213 -6.96 9.10 -1.65
N GLU A 214 -7.17 9.48 -0.39
CA GLU A 214 -6.16 10.17 0.43
C GLU A 214 -5.46 9.22 1.40
N LYS A 215 -6.15 8.17 1.88
CA LYS A 215 -5.65 7.35 2.97
C LYS A 215 -6.04 5.89 2.83
N VAL A 216 -5.06 5.02 3.04
CA VAL A 216 -5.25 3.57 3.14
C VAL A 216 -4.65 3.07 4.44
N ILE A 217 -5.44 2.33 5.21
CA ILE A 217 -5.00 1.64 6.43
C ILE A 217 -5.09 0.15 6.18
N ALA A 218 -3.95 -0.51 6.05
CA ALA A 218 -3.86 -1.95 5.89
C ALA A 218 -3.60 -2.64 7.23
N SER A 219 -4.20 -3.80 7.42
CA SER A 219 -3.95 -4.65 8.59
C SER A 219 -2.73 -5.57 8.38
N SER A 220 -2.38 -6.31 9.43
CA SER A 220 -1.33 -7.35 9.35
C SER A 220 -1.76 -8.59 8.53
N GLY A 221 -3.04 -8.70 8.18
CA GLY A 221 -3.57 -9.77 7.34
C GLY A 221 -3.06 -9.71 5.90
N LEU A 222 -2.85 -8.49 5.39
CA LEU A 222 -2.48 -8.25 4.00
C LEU A 222 -1.13 -8.89 3.65
N LYS A 223 -1.09 -9.70 2.57
CA LYS A 223 0.07 -10.42 2.07
C LYS A 223 0.50 -9.97 0.68
N LYS A 224 -0.46 -9.52 -0.15
CA LYS A 224 -0.21 -9.21 -1.56
C LYS A 224 -0.90 -7.91 -1.98
N ILE A 225 -0.19 -7.13 -2.79
CA ILE A 225 -0.70 -5.94 -3.48
C ILE A 225 -0.48 -6.16 -4.97
N GLY A 226 -1.58 -6.22 -5.72
CA GLY A 226 -1.62 -6.59 -7.13
C GLY A 226 -1.11 -5.51 -8.09
N PHE A 227 -1.07 -5.87 -9.38
CA PHE A 227 -0.65 -4.98 -10.47
C PHE A 227 -1.49 -3.72 -10.50
N ARG A 228 -0.82 -2.54 -10.49
CA ARG A 228 -1.45 -1.21 -10.51
C ARG A 228 -2.56 -1.02 -9.46
N ALA A 229 -2.51 -1.74 -8.36
CA ALA A 229 -3.59 -1.74 -7.36
C ALA A 229 -3.96 -0.32 -6.89
N PHE A 230 -2.98 0.58 -6.79
CA PHE A 230 -3.14 2.00 -6.49
C PHE A 230 -2.60 2.91 -7.60
N GLY A 231 -2.48 2.39 -8.83
CA GLY A 231 -1.98 3.16 -9.97
C GLY A 231 -2.75 4.47 -10.16
N ALA A 232 -2.04 5.60 -10.23
CA ALA A 232 -2.59 6.94 -10.40
C ALA A 232 -3.58 7.41 -9.30
N CYS A 233 -3.43 6.94 -8.06
CA CYS A 233 -4.09 7.52 -6.89
C CYS A 233 -3.37 8.83 -6.49
N LYS A 234 -3.58 9.91 -7.25
CA LYS A 234 -2.79 11.15 -7.14
C LYS A 234 -2.89 11.84 -5.79
N ALA A 235 -4.05 11.76 -5.13
CA ALA A 235 -4.27 12.39 -3.83
C ALA A 235 -3.77 11.56 -2.65
N MET A 236 -3.35 10.31 -2.86
CA MET A 236 -2.97 9.41 -1.78
C MET A 236 -1.72 9.89 -1.05
N LYS A 237 -1.91 10.29 0.22
CA LYS A 237 -0.87 10.82 1.11
C LYS A 237 -0.30 9.76 2.03
N ILE A 238 -1.15 8.81 2.45
CA ILE A 238 -0.87 7.85 3.51
C ILE A 238 -1.24 6.45 3.05
N PHE A 239 -0.25 5.56 3.06
CA PHE A 239 -0.44 4.10 3.11
C PHE A 239 0.21 3.60 4.40
N SER A 240 -0.57 3.05 5.31
CA SER A 240 -0.08 2.60 6.62
C SER A 240 -0.46 1.16 6.92
N GLY A 241 0.34 0.46 7.70
CA GLY A 241 0.15 -0.96 7.98
C GLY A 241 0.78 -1.86 6.91
N GLY A 242 0.24 -3.06 6.73
CA GLY A 242 0.71 -4.01 5.72
C GLY A 242 2.14 -4.54 5.94
N GLN A 243 2.62 -4.59 7.18
CA GLN A 243 3.99 -5.01 7.51
C GLN A 243 4.30 -6.47 7.17
N ASN A 244 3.27 -7.27 6.86
CA ASN A 244 3.41 -8.67 6.44
C ASN A 244 3.23 -8.88 4.92
N VAL A 245 3.18 -7.79 4.15
CA VAL A 245 3.12 -7.86 2.69
C VAL A 245 4.42 -8.47 2.16
N ALA A 246 4.30 -9.58 1.44
CA ALA A 246 5.42 -10.31 0.87
C ALA A 246 5.54 -10.11 -0.65
N GLU A 247 4.50 -9.60 -1.29
CA GLU A 247 4.45 -9.33 -2.73
C GLU A 247 3.81 -7.97 -3.01
N ILE A 248 4.52 -7.14 -3.76
CA ILE A 248 4.01 -5.88 -4.33
C ILE A 248 4.31 -5.97 -5.84
N ALA A 249 3.26 -6.06 -6.64
CA ALA A 249 3.39 -6.26 -8.08
C ALA A 249 3.85 -4.99 -8.82
N GLU A 250 4.15 -5.14 -10.12
CA GLU A 250 4.53 -4.03 -10.98
C GLU A 250 3.53 -2.88 -10.92
N GLU A 251 4.02 -1.65 -10.95
CA GLU A 251 3.24 -0.40 -10.99
C GLU A 251 2.23 -0.23 -9.85
N ALA A 252 2.32 -1.00 -8.76
CA ALA A 252 1.31 -1.02 -7.69
C ALA A 252 0.99 0.37 -7.12
N PHE A 253 1.99 1.25 -6.99
CA PHE A 253 1.86 2.64 -6.51
C PHE A 253 2.29 3.66 -7.57
N SER A 254 2.33 3.29 -8.84
CA SER A 254 2.75 4.19 -9.92
C SER A 254 1.88 5.44 -9.95
N SER A 255 2.51 6.61 -10.04
CA SER A 255 1.86 7.94 -10.08
C SER A 255 1.01 8.29 -8.85
N CYS A 256 1.35 7.75 -7.68
CA CYS A 256 0.85 8.22 -6.39
C CYS A 256 1.59 9.50 -5.99
N GLN A 257 1.33 10.61 -6.69
CA GLN A 257 2.12 11.84 -6.63
C GLN A 257 2.20 12.45 -5.22
N SER A 258 1.14 12.34 -4.43
CA SER A 258 1.05 12.91 -3.08
C SER A 258 1.55 11.98 -1.97
N LEU A 259 2.00 10.76 -2.27
CA LEU A 259 2.46 9.79 -1.26
C LEU A 259 3.72 10.31 -0.56
N GLN A 260 3.59 10.63 0.74
CA GLN A 260 4.64 11.31 1.51
C GLN A 260 5.66 10.35 2.12
N ALA A 261 5.20 9.17 2.50
CA ALA A 261 6.03 8.14 3.12
C ALA A 261 5.51 6.74 2.79
N PHE A 262 6.41 5.80 2.64
CA PHE A 262 6.10 4.39 2.49
C PHE A 262 7.12 3.53 3.24
N THR A 263 6.63 2.63 4.10
CA THR A 263 7.49 1.68 4.78
C THR A 263 7.53 0.39 3.97
N ILE A 264 8.68 0.06 3.38
CA ILE A 264 8.88 -1.20 2.68
C ILE A 264 8.87 -2.33 3.71
N PRO A 265 7.97 -3.32 3.59
CA PRO A 265 7.90 -4.44 4.53
C PRO A 265 9.18 -5.29 4.52
N SER A 266 9.65 -5.68 5.70
CA SER A 266 10.82 -6.58 5.82
C SER A 266 10.56 -8.02 5.32
N THR A 267 9.35 -8.34 4.96
CA THR A 267 8.97 -9.60 4.29
C THR A 267 9.22 -9.56 2.79
N LEU A 268 9.32 -8.35 2.20
CA LEU A 268 9.50 -8.17 0.76
C LEU A 268 10.91 -8.59 0.33
N LYS A 269 11.01 -9.29 -0.81
CA LYS A 269 12.28 -9.74 -1.40
C LYS A 269 12.64 -8.98 -2.69
N ARG A 270 11.64 -8.44 -3.36
CA ARG A 270 11.79 -7.75 -4.64
C ARG A 270 10.95 -6.48 -4.66
N ILE A 271 11.49 -5.44 -5.27
CA ILE A 271 10.72 -4.24 -5.65
C ILE A 271 10.60 -4.32 -7.16
N GLU A 272 9.39 -4.49 -7.64
CA GLU A 272 9.09 -4.76 -9.05
C GLU A 272 9.15 -3.47 -9.89
N LYS A 273 9.12 -3.66 -11.22
CA LYS A 273 9.22 -2.59 -12.20
C LYS A 273 8.18 -1.49 -11.94
N SER A 274 8.65 -0.24 -11.94
CA SER A 274 7.81 0.96 -11.80
C SER A 274 6.89 0.97 -10.56
N THR A 275 7.18 0.19 -9.53
CA THR A 275 6.32 0.08 -8.32
C THR A 275 5.98 1.45 -7.73
N PHE A 276 6.96 2.36 -7.64
CA PHE A 276 6.79 3.73 -7.11
C PHE A 276 7.04 4.82 -8.16
N TYR A 277 6.94 4.49 -9.45
CA TYR A 277 7.16 5.45 -10.53
C TYR A 277 6.31 6.71 -10.33
N GLY A 278 6.91 7.89 -10.34
CA GLY A 278 6.19 9.16 -10.20
C GLY A 278 5.60 9.45 -8.81
N CYS A 279 6.12 8.82 -7.75
CA CYS A 279 5.78 9.17 -6.37
C CYS A 279 6.56 10.42 -5.94
N GLU A 280 6.15 11.58 -6.45
CA GLU A 280 6.90 12.83 -6.39
C GLU A 280 7.07 13.39 -4.96
N SER A 281 6.16 13.05 -4.04
CA SER A 281 6.17 13.56 -2.65
C SER A 281 6.87 12.66 -1.64
N LEU A 282 7.36 11.48 -2.03
CA LEU A 282 8.19 10.66 -1.14
C LEU A 282 9.46 11.42 -0.79
N THR A 283 9.80 11.52 0.50
CA THR A 283 10.95 12.31 0.97
C THR A 283 12.15 11.47 1.38
N GLU A 284 11.91 10.31 1.95
CA GLU A 284 12.93 9.35 2.37
C GLU A 284 12.47 7.93 2.02
N LEU A 285 13.40 7.08 1.62
CA LEU A 285 13.14 5.68 1.38
C LEU A 285 14.22 4.81 2.01
N VAL A 286 13.77 3.86 2.85
CA VAL A 286 14.63 2.84 3.44
C VAL A 286 14.31 1.51 2.78
N VAL A 287 15.31 0.91 2.13
CA VAL A 287 15.22 -0.42 1.51
C VAL A 287 15.76 -1.45 2.50
N PRO A 288 14.92 -2.33 3.07
CA PRO A 288 15.34 -3.34 4.03
C PRO A 288 16.39 -4.30 3.46
N ASN A 289 17.23 -4.83 4.32
CA ASN A 289 18.26 -5.80 3.92
C ASN A 289 17.70 -7.14 3.42
N THR A 290 16.42 -7.37 3.57
CA THR A 290 15.69 -8.53 3.02
C THR A 290 15.40 -8.42 1.53
N VAL A 291 15.36 -7.19 0.98
CA VAL A 291 15.15 -6.95 -0.46
C VAL A 291 16.43 -7.27 -1.20
N THR A 292 16.39 -8.21 -2.14
CA THR A 292 17.55 -8.65 -2.92
C THR A 292 17.56 -8.14 -4.36
N HIS A 293 16.42 -7.68 -4.88
CA HIS A 293 16.31 -7.18 -6.24
C HIS A 293 15.46 -5.91 -6.31
N ILE A 294 15.92 -4.94 -7.08
CA ILE A 294 15.14 -3.77 -7.49
C ILE A 294 15.10 -3.78 -9.02
N VAL A 295 13.89 -3.87 -9.57
CA VAL A 295 13.67 -3.99 -11.02
C VAL A 295 13.43 -2.62 -11.66
N GLY A 296 13.82 -2.51 -12.91
CA GLY A 296 13.96 -1.25 -13.66
C GLY A 296 12.86 -0.22 -13.48
N LYS A 297 13.27 1.02 -13.30
CA LYS A 297 12.43 2.22 -13.14
C LYS A 297 11.57 2.23 -11.88
N ALA A 298 11.89 1.40 -10.87
CA ALA A 298 11.08 1.27 -9.66
C ALA A 298 10.79 2.62 -8.99
N PHE A 299 11.76 3.55 -9.01
CA PHE A 299 11.67 4.87 -8.38
C PHE A 299 11.82 6.05 -9.36
N ASN A 300 11.66 5.82 -10.66
CA ASN A 300 11.77 6.92 -11.64
C ASN A 300 10.76 8.02 -11.32
N TYR A 301 11.19 9.26 -11.49
CA TYR A 301 10.40 10.47 -11.22
C TYR A 301 9.94 10.63 -9.75
N CYS A 302 10.63 9.98 -8.81
CA CYS A 302 10.45 10.24 -7.37
C CYS A 302 11.32 11.44 -6.94
N SER A 303 11.05 12.62 -7.50
CA SER A 303 11.88 13.83 -7.32
C SER A 303 11.93 14.34 -5.86
N GLY A 304 10.99 13.94 -5.03
CA GLY A 304 10.93 14.27 -3.61
C GLY A 304 11.92 13.51 -2.74
N ILE A 305 12.38 12.32 -3.17
CA ILE A 305 13.31 11.51 -2.38
C ILE A 305 14.64 12.26 -2.25
N LYS A 306 14.92 12.76 -1.03
CA LYS A 306 16.19 13.42 -0.69
C LYS A 306 17.18 12.46 -0.09
N LYS A 307 16.72 11.41 0.55
CA LYS A 307 17.55 10.42 1.21
C LYS A 307 17.13 9.00 0.84
N LEU A 308 18.10 8.21 0.35
CA LEU A 308 17.91 6.80 0.00
C LEU A 308 18.87 5.97 0.84
N ILE A 309 18.32 4.96 1.53
CA ILE A 309 19.07 4.09 2.42
C ILE A 309 18.87 2.63 2.01
N PHE A 310 19.95 1.93 1.71
CA PHE A 310 20.01 0.48 1.67
C PHE A 310 20.55 -0.01 3.00
N GLU A 311 19.73 -0.68 3.80
CA GLU A 311 20.10 -1.13 5.14
C GLU A 311 21.34 -2.03 5.14
N GLU A 312 22.03 -2.03 6.28
CA GLU A 312 23.16 -2.91 6.54
C GLU A 312 22.82 -4.38 6.34
N GLY A 313 23.75 -5.11 5.73
CA GLY A 313 23.57 -6.55 5.49
C GLY A 313 24.74 -7.13 4.73
N THR A 314 24.78 -8.45 4.66
CA THR A 314 25.80 -9.20 3.91
C THR A 314 25.26 -9.77 2.58
N SER A 315 23.94 -9.71 2.41
CA SER A 315 23.28 -10.20 1.19
C SER A 315 23.47 -9.21 0.05
N LEU A 316 23.88 -9.71 -1.10
CA LEU A 316 23.97 -8.96 -2.33
C LEU A 316 22.60 -8.40 -2.73
N ILE A 317 22.57 -7.15 -3.18
CA ILE A 317 21.39 -6.56 -3.81
C ILE A 317 21.67 -6.27 -5.27
N THR A 318 20.77 -6.74 -6.13
CA THR A 318 20.78 -6.43 -7.55
C THR A 318 19.97 -5.17 -7.81
N LEU A 319 20.59 -4.15 -8.37
CA LEU A 319 20.02 -2.81 -8.51
C LEU A 319 19.67 -2.50 -9.98
N ASN A 320 18.51 -1.92 -10.20
CA ASN A 320 18.15 -1.19 -11.42
C ASN A 320 17.24 -0.01 -11.02
N LEU A 321 17.87 1.06 -10.54
CA LEU A 321 17.16 2.14 -9.87
C LEU A 321 16.52 3.15 -10.83
N GLY A 322 17.07 3.29 -12.04
CA GLY A 322 16.63 4.30 -12.98
C GLY A 322 17.06 5.71 -12.57
N SER A 323 16.25 6.74 -12.85
CA SER A 323 16.59 8.13 -12.55
C SER A 323 16.10 8.54 -11.15
N LEU A 324 17.00 9.00 -10.29
CA LEU A 324 16.75 9.50 -8.94
C LEU A 324 17.26 10.93 -8.77
N GLU A 325 16.69 11.84 -9.53
CA GLU A 325 17.17 13.24 -9.63
C GLU A 325 17.11 14.02 -8.31
N GLY A 326 16.24 13.59 -7.37
CA GLY A 326 16.02 14.27 -6.09
C GLY A 326 17.03 13.97 -5.00
N VAL A 327 17.76 12.85 -5.10
CA VAL A 327 18.58 12.32 -4.00
C VAL A 327 19.77 13.21 -3.69
N GLU A 328 19.85 13.65 -2.43
CA GLU A 328 20.95 14.45 -1.88
C GLU A 328 21.88 13.60 -0.99
N GLU A 329 21.33 12.59 -0.31
CA GLU A 329 22.08 11.65 0.53
C GLU A 329 21.80 10.20 0.14
N LEU A 330 22.85 9.42 -0.08
CA LEU A 330 22.78 7.99 -0.37
C LEU A 330 23.56 7.21 0.69
N TYR A 331 22.92 6.17 1.26
CA TYR A 331 23.57 5.21 2.12
C TYR A 331 23.49 3.80 1.53
N VAL A 332 24.61 3.12 1.37
CA VAL A 332 24.70 1.75 0.85
C VAL A 332 25.36 0.86 1.91
N GLY A 333 24.55 0.11 2.65
CA GLY A 333 25.01 -0.69 3.80
C GLY A 333 25.43 -2.12 3.47
N ARG A 334 25.41 -2.53 2.18
CA ARG A 334 25.65 -3.92 1.79
C ARG A 334 26.21 -4.05 0.37
N PRO A 335 26.76 -5.24 0.00
CA PRO A 335 27.22 -5.51 -1.36
C PRO A 335 26.09 -5.32 -2.38
N TYR A 336 26.43 -4.81 -3.54
CA TYR A 336 25.48 -4.55 -4.64
C TYR A 336 26.09 -4.94 -5.99
N GLU A 337 25.23 -5.17 -6.97
CA GLU A 337 25.60 -5.39 -8.37
C GLU A 337 24.60 -4.76 -9.33
N ASP A 338 25.02 -4.50 -10.55
CA ASP A 338 24.12 -4.04 -11.63
C ASP A 338 23.63 -5.19 -12.50
N THR A 339 22.39 -5.07 -12.99
CA THR A 339 21.83 -6.00 -13.97
C THR A 339 22.23 -5.71 -15.40
N VAL A 340 22.84 -4.56 -15.69
CA VAL A 340 23.17 -4.13 -17.05
C VAL A 340 24.67 -4.25 -17.27
N GLU A 341 25.11 -5.24 -18.02
CA GLU A 341 26.52 -5.44 -18.38
C GLU A 341 27.16 -4.13 -18.84
N GLY A 342 28.24 -3.71 -18.14
CA GLY A 342 29.08 -2.59 -18.51
C GLY A 342 28.55 -1.20 -18.19
N ARG A 343 27.46 -1.07 -17.40
CA ARG A 343 26.98 0.22 -16.92
C ARG A 343 26.79 0.20 -15.41
N SER A 344 27.22 1.29 -14.75
CA SER A 344 27.06 1.49 -13.32
C SER A 344 25.58 1.53 -12.91
N SER A 345 25.24 0.84 -11.82
CA SER A 345 23.91 0.80 -11.21
C SER A 345 23.45 2.14 -10.70
N PHE A 346 24.40 2.96 -10.26
CA PHE A 346 24.17 4.29 -9.76
C PHE A 346 24.41 5.35 -10.84
N THR A 347 24.33 5.01 -12.16
CA THR A 347 24.20 6.02 -13.22
C THR A 347 22.90 6.80 -13.04
N PHE A 348 22.80 7.35 -11.85
CA PHE A 348 21.82 8.35 -11.56
C PHE A 348 22.15 9.59 -12.37
N SER A 349 21.14 10.20 -12.89
CA SER A 349 21.19 11.64 -13.08
C SER A 349 21.26 12.28 -11.68
N THR A 350 22.36 12.04 -10.93
CA THR A 350 22.52 12.46 -9.53
C THR A 350 23.04 13.88 -9.43
N LYS A 351 22.48 14.77 -10.23
CA LYS A 351 22.87 16.18 -10.21
C LYS A 351 22.84 16.82 -8.82
N ASN A 352 22.10 16.22 -7.88
CA ASN A 352 21.89 16.76 -6.55
C ASN A 352 22.53 15.95 -5.42
N LEU A 353 23.23 14.84 -5.71
CA LEU A 353 23.89 14.02 -4.67
C LEU A 353 25.04 14.78 -4.04
N LYS A 354 24.91 15.10 -2.75
CA LYS A 354 25.90 15.84 -1.95
C LYS A 354 26.76 14.91 -1.09
N LYS A 355 26.16 13.84 -0.61
CA LYS A 355 26.81 12.90 0.31
C LYS A 355 26.50 11.47 -0.06
N VAL A 356 27.51 10.63 -0.06
CA VAL A 356 27.38 9.18 -0.13
C VAL A 356 28.08 8.51 1.03
N THR A 357 27.47 7.45 1.55
CA THR A 357 28.08 6.61 2.57
C THR A 357 27.98 5.15 2.17
N PHE A 358 29.11 4.47 2.09
CA PHE A 358 29.18 3.02 1.96
C PHE A 358 29.48 2.40 3.32
N GLY A 359 28.67 1.45 3.75
CA GLY A 359 28.82 0.75 5.02
C GLY A 359 29.96 -0.25 5.03
N ASP A 360 30.18 -0.87 6.19
CA ASP A 360 31.29 -1.79 6.42
C ASP A 360 31.25 -3.08 5.59
N ASN A 361 30.10 -3.44 5.05
CA ASN A 361 29.90 -4.65 4.24
C ASN A 361 30.10 -4.42 2.73
N VAL A 362 30.34 -3.19 2.30
CA VAL A 362 30.65 -2.88 0.90
C VAL A 362 32.11 -3.13 0.65
N ASN A 363 32.45 -4.06 -0.23
CA ASN A 363 33.81 -4.47 -0.53
C ASN A 363 34.37 -3.96 -1.85
N GLU A 364 33.51 -3.54 -2.77
CA GLU A 364 33.86 -3.01 -4.08
C GLU A 364 32.94 -1.85 -4.48
N ILE A 365 33.49 -0.81 -5.12
CA ILE A 365 32.77 0.31 -5.70
C ILE A 365 33.11 0.36 -7.19
N TYR A 366 32.10 0.41 -8.05
CA TYR A 366 32.23 0.19 -9.47
C TYR A 366 32.37 1.48 -10.30
N TYR A 367 32.61 1.30 -11.60
CA TYR A 367 32.76 2.36 -12.58
C TYR A 367 31.54 3.29 -12.61
N GLY A 368 31.78 4.60 -12.49
CA GLY A 368 30.76 5.64 -12.65
C GLY A 368 29.73 5.73 -11.53
N ASP A 369 29.87 4.95 -10.45
CA ASP A 369 28.89 4.89 -9.36
C ASP A 369 28.63 6.25 -8.69
N LEU A 370 29.61 7.14 -8.67
CA LEU A 370 29.57 8.42 -7.96
C LEU A 370 29.74 9.63 -8.87
N SER A 371 29.32 9.51 -10.13
CA SER A 371 29.39 10.61 -11.10
C SER A 371 28.38 11.71 -10.77
N SER A 372 28.76 12.68 -9.95
CA SER A 372 27.91 13.81 -9.57
C SER A 372 28.70 15.09 -9.35
N SER A 373 28.39 16.12 -10.11
CA SER A 373 29.00 17.44 -9.94
C SER A 373 28.64 18.14 -8.62
N SER A 374 27.66 17.65 -7.87
CA SER A 374 27.25 18.19 -6.57
C SER A 374 27.83 17.43 -5.38
N LEU A 375 28.57 16.34 -5.61
CA LEU A 375 29.10 15.48 -4.55
C LEU A 375 30.20 16.21 -3.78
N GLU A 376 30.01 16.34 -2.48
CA GLU A 376 30.95 17.03 -1.59
C GLU A 376 31.64 16.09 -0.60
N THR A 377 30.93 15.06 -0.13
CA THR A 377 31.43 14.17 0.93
C THR A 377 31.21 12.71 0.57
N VAL A 378 32.27 11.92 0.68
CA VAL A 378 32.26 10.47 0.49
C VAL A 378 32.72 9.80 1.77
N ILE A 379 31.92 8.89 2.33
CA ILE A 379 32.27 8.11 3.53
C ILE A 379 32.27 6.64 3.17
N ILE A 380 33.32 5.92 3.48
CA ILE A 380 33.50 4.52 3.11
C ILE A 380 33.92 3.71 4.35
N GLY A 381 33.17 2.65 4.62
CA GLY A 381 33.41 1.72 5.71
C GLY A 381 34.70 0.91 5.56
N LYS A 382 35.00 0.10 6.56
CA LYS A 382 36.24 -0.65 6.66
C LYS A 382 36.40 -1.82 5.69
N GLY A 383 35.27 -2.28 5.11
CA GLY A 383 35.25 -3.48 4.26
C GLY A 383 35.73 -3.27 2.82
N LEU A 384 35.94 -2.02 2.39
CA LEU A 384 36.32 -1.74 1.01
C LEU A 384 37.70 -2.30 0.69
N THR A 385 37.79 -3.09 -0.38
CA THR A 385 39.04 -3.68 -0.89
C THR A 385 39.44 -3.17 -2.27
N LYS A 386 38.44 -2.72 -3.04
CA LYS A 386 38.64 -2.28 -4.42
C LYS A 386 37.72 -1.13 -4.78
N ILE A 387 38.24 -0.17 -5.55
CA ILE A 387 37.50 0.93 -6.14
C ILE A 387 37.92 1.09 -7.60
N ASP A 388 36.99 1.32 -8.51
CA ASP A 388 37.30 1.64 -9.90
C ASP A 388 37.78 3.09 -10.02
N ALA A 389 38.79 3.36 -10.82
CA ALA A 389 39.34 4.69 -10.98
C ALA A 389 38.37 5.73 -11.52
N SER A 390 37.39 5.31 -12.29
CA SER A 390 36.38 6.18 -12.89
C SER A 390 35.12 6.33 -12.01
N THR A 391 35.14 5.84 -10.78
CA THR A 391 34.05 5.93 -9.83
C THR A 391 33.58 7.39 -9.61
N PHE A 392 34.53 8.33 -9.55
CA PHE A 392 34.25 9.75 -9.29
C PHE A 392 34.18 10.60 -10.58
N TRP A 393 33.83 10.03 -11.70
CA TRP A 393 33.73 10.77 -12.95
C TRP A 393 32.79 11.97 -12.82
N PHE A 394 33.19 13.14 -13.29
CA PHE A 394 32.47 14.42 -13.15
C PHE A 394 32.21 14.90 -11.71
N SER A 395 32.95 14.39 -10.70
CA SER A 395 32.74 14.75 -9.28
C SER A 395 33.83 15.75 -8.81
N GLU A 396 33.90 16.92 -9.46
CA GLU A 396 34.93 17.93 -9.26
C GLU A 396 34.83 18.69 -7.92
N ASN A 397 33.69 18.58 -7.23
CA ASN A 397 33.40 19.33 -6.00
C ASN A 397 33.57 18.53 -4.70
N ILE A 398 34.24 17.34 -4.76
CA ILE A 398 34.50 16.54 -3.56
C ILE A 398 35.50 17.28 -2.68
N LYS A 399 35.07 17.61 -1.45
CA LYS A 399 35.86 18.30 -0.42
C LYS A 399 36.58 17.31 0.51
N GLU A 400 35.94 16.17 0.79
CA GLU A 400 36.48 15.18 1.72
C GLU A 400 36.06 13.76 1.38
N ILE A 401 37.01 12.84 1.53
CA ILE A 401 36.80 11.39 1.41
C ILE A 401 37.25 10.77 2.73
N HIS A 402 36.34 10.08 3.42
CA HIS A 402 36.59 9.34 4.64
C HIS A 402 36.72 7.86 4.31
N LEU A 403 37.84 7.23 4.61
CA LEU A 403 38.13 5.80 4.38
C LEU A 403 38.45 5.10 5.69
N ALA A 404 37.53 4.24 6.18
CA ALA A 404 37.74 3.48 7.41
C ALA A 404 38.64 2.21 7.21
N ALA A 405 38.95 1.84 5.98
CA ALA A 405 39.83 0.71 5.68
C ALA A 405 41.27 0.97 6.17
N THR A 406 41.81 0.04 6.95
CA THR A 406 43.20 0.15 7.46
C THR A 406 44.24 -0.19 6.40
N THR A 407 43.86 -0.97 5.39
CA THR A 407 44.69 -1.25 4.21
C THR A 407 44.15 -0.45 3.03
N PRO A 408 44.96 0.35 2.33
CA PRO A 408 44.49 1.12 1.19
C PRO A 408 43.83 0.20 0.13
N PRO A 409 42.59 0.46 -0.28
CA PRO A 409 41.92 -0.31 -1.33
C PRO A 409 42.67 -0.20 -2.66
N VAL A 410 42.63 -1.27 -3.46
CA VAL A 410 43.19 -1.25 -4.81
C VAL A 410 42.32 -0.34 -5.69
N VAL A 411 42.96 0.61 -6.38
CA VAL A 411 42.31 1.47 -7.38
C VAL A 411 42.61 0.88 -8.76
N GLY A 412 41.51 0.44 -9.45
CA GLY A 412 41.60 -0.10 -10.81
C GLY A 412 41.62 1.00 -11.87
N GLY A 413 42.14 0.67 -13.08
CA GLY A 413 42.15 1.60 -14.22
C GLY A 413 43.39 2.54 -14.28
N GLY A 414 43.47 3.35 -15.35
CA GLY A 414 44.70 4.10 -15.66
C GLY A 414 44.70 5.60 -15.31
N GLN A 415 43.53 6.20 -15.03
CA GLN A 415 43.41 7.63 -14.66
C GLN A 415 42.79 7.74 -13.28
N HIS A 416 43.63 7.60 -12.25
CA HIS A 416 43.20 7.63 -10.86
C HIS A 416 42.71 9.01 -10.46
N PHE A 417 41.49 9.13 -9.96
CA PHE A 417 40.90 10.35 -9.39
C PHE A 417 40.95 11.60 -10.29
N SER A 418 41.01 11.45 -11.64
CA SER A 418 41.23 12.56 -12.56
C SER A 418 40.22 13.72 -12.49
N PHE A 419 39.05 13.50 -11.89
CA PHE A 419 38.04 14.53 -11.65
C PHE A 419 38.00 15.02 -10.20
N VAL A 420 38.79 14.44 -9.30
CA VAL A 420 38.91 14.90 -7.92
C VAL A 420 40.12 15.81 -7.81
N ASP A 421 39.96 17.03 -7.33
CA ASP A 421 41.10 17.89 -7.03
C ASP A 421 41.84 17.36 -5.80
N THR A 422 42.79 16.48 -6.04
CA THR A 422 43.60 15.82 -4.99
C THR A 422 44.48 16.81 -4.20
N ASN A 423 44.65 18.06 -4.68
CA ASN A 423 45.40 19.08 -3.94
C ASN A 423 44.58 19.70 -2.81
N THR A 424 43.27 19.82 -3.00
CA THR A 424 42.37 20.47 -2.04
C THR A 424 41.50 19.49 -1.29
N CYS A 425 41.14 18.35 -1.90
CA CYS A 425 40.37 17.31 -1.27
C CYS A 425 41.09 16.70 -0.07
N LYS A 426 40.40 16.61 1.09
CA LYS A 426 40.94 15.93 2.27
C LYS A 426 40.67 14.44 2.18
N LEU A 427 41.73 13.64 2.36
CA LEU A 427 41.61 12.19 2.52
C LEU A 427 41.78 11.85 4.01
N LEU A 428 40.71 11.49 4.67
CA LEU A 428 40.65 11.16 6.10
C LEU A 428 40.72 9.64 6.26
N VAL A 429 41.74 9.14 6.96
CA VAL A 429 42.03 7.71 7.12
C VAL A 429 42.28 7.36 8.59
N PRO A 430 42.26 6.07 9.01
CA PRO A 430 42.67 5.69 10.35
C PRO A 430 44.08 6.15 10.67
N ALA A 431 44.30 6.63 11.90
CA ALA A 431 45.59 7.17 12.33
C ALA A 431 46.79 6.20 12.11
N THR A 432 46.53 4.91 12.26
CA THR A 432 47.48 3.83 12.06
C THR A 432 47.83 3.55 10.58
N SER A 433 47.06 4.13 9.64
CA SER A 433 47.16 3.82 8.21
C SER A 433 47.66 4.99 7.35
N VAL A 434 47.89 6.17 7.93
CA VAL A 434 48.30 7.37 7.20
C VAL A 434 49.50 7.11 6.30
N ASP A 435 50.55 6.47 6.82
CA ASP A 435 51.76 6.19 6.04
C ASP A 435 51.55 5.16 4.93
N ALA A 436 50.64 4.19 5.17
CA ALA A 436 50.25 3.22 4.15
C ALA A 436 49.55 3.91 2.97
N TYR A 437 48.64 4.84 3.24
CA TYR A 437 47.98 5.62 2.17
C TYR A 437 48.91 6.56 1.44
N LYS A 438 49.83 7.21 2.14
CA LYS A 438 50.90 8.08 1.53
C LYS A 438 51.85 7.33 0.59
N SER A 439 51.96 6.01 0.76
CA SER A 439 52.83 5.17 -0.09
C SER A 439 52.03 4.35 -1.13
N ALA A 440 50.74 4.22 -0.99
CA ALA A 440 49.90 3.39 -1.88
C ALA A 440 49.70 4.04 -3.25
N THR A 441 49.75 3.24 -4.32
CA THR A 441 49.47 3.69 -5.68
C THR A 441 48.07 4.33 -5.77
N ALA A 442 47.99 5.46 -6.48
CA ALA A 442 46.83 6.32 -6.63
C ALA A 442 46.47 7.15 -5.37
N TRP A 443 46.50 6.58 -4.17
CA TRP A 443 46.18 7.30 -2.92
C TRP A 443 47.28 8.34 -2.58
N LYS A 444 48.53 8.07 -2.87
CA LYS A 444 49.65 8.99 -2.66
C LYS A 444 49.51 10.32 -3.41
N ASP A 445 48.62 10.39 -4.39
CA ASP A 445 48.40 11.60 -5.19
C ASP A 445 47.56 12.65 -4.44
N PHE A 446 46.94 12.26 -3.31
CA PHE A 446 46.26 13.21 -2.41
C PHE A 446 47.29 13.96 -1.57
N TYR A 447 47.27 15.30 -1.65
CA TYR A 447 48.16 16.15 -0.90
C TYR A 447 47.83 16.22 0.60
N ASN A 448 46.54 16.17 0.93
CA ASN A 448 46.01 16.30 2.29
C ASN A 448 45.53 14.95 2.83
N ILE A 449 46.45 14.05 3.20
CA ILE A 449 46.13 12.78 3.88
C ILE A 449 46.31 12.98 5.38
N GLU A 450 45.17 12.95 6.09
CA GLU A 450 45.10 13.24 7.53
C GLU A 450 44.50 12.08 8.33
N SER A 451 44.86 12.00 9.61
CA SER A 451 44.16 11.11 10.54
C SER A 451 42.85 11.76 10.99
N GLY A 452 41.70 11.24 10.49
CA GLY A 452 40.38 11.81 10.80
C GLY A 452 39.34 10.80 11.26
N ILE A 453 39.70 9.51 11.22
CA ILE A 453 38.78 8.45 11.65
C ILE A 453 39.29 7.87 12.97
N ASN A 454 38.60 8.18 14.07
CA ASN A 454 38.77 7.43 15.30
C ASN A 454 38.21 6.03 15.09
N ASP A 455 38.92 4.97 15.47
CA ASP A 455 38.53 3.56 15.34
C ASP A 455 37.19 3.18 16.06
N ALA A 456 36.54 4.15 16.65
CA ALA A 456 35.29 4.02 17.35
C ALA A 456 34.37 5.18 17.03
N LYS A 457 33.69 5.15 15.91
CA LYS A 457 32.36 5.79 15.72
C LYS A 457 32.09 6.06 14.24
N ASN A 458 31.64 5.05 13.51
CA ASN A 458 30.73 5.31 12.42
C ASN A 458 29.44 5.87 13.07
N GLU A 459 29.25 7.17 13.01
CA GLU A 459 27.96 7.80 13.34
C GLU A 459 26.94 7.53 12.24
N SER A 460 26.66 6.26 11.99
CA SER A 460 25.32 5.93 11.52
C SER A 460 24.40 6.16 12.71
N THR A 461 23.63 7.22 12.71
CA THR A 461 22.54 7.46 13.66
C THR A 461 21.43 6.42 13.46
N ILE A 462 21.80 5.16 13.36
CA ILE A 462 20.86 4.04 13.32
C ILE A 462 20.27 3.95 14.70
N VAL A 463 18.97 4.19 14.77
CA VAL A 463 18.20 4.01 15.98
C VAL A 463 18.24 2.53 16.34
N LYS A 464 18.99 2.19 17.38
CA LYS A 464 19.14 0.82 17.86
C LYS A 464 17.86 0.33 18.53
N ASP A 465 17.22 1.19 19.31
CA ASP A 465 16.02 0.90 20.06
C ASP A 465 15.14 2.16 20.20
N SER A 466 13.83 1.96 20.13
CA SER A 466 12.83 3.00 20.43
C SER A 466 11.97 2.55 21.61
N TYR A 467 11.69 3.48 22.52
CA TYR A 467 10.87 3.25 23.70
C TYR A 467 9.77 4.31 23.78
N SER A 468 8.58 3.90 24.20
CA SER A 468 7.51 4.82 24.59
C SER A 468 7.88 5.56 25.89
N ILE A 469 7.12 6.61 26.19
CA ILE A 469 7.38 7.45 27.38
C ILE A 469 7.26 6.67 28.71
N ASP A 470 6.50 5.55 28.71
CA ASP A 470 6.34 4.62 29.81
C ASP A 470 7.43 3.51 29.85
N GLY A 471 8.48 3.64 29.00
CA GLY A 471 9.65 2.77 28.99
C GLY A 471 9.47 1.45 28.25
N ARG A 472 8.34 1.21 27.56
CA ARG A 472 8.14 0.00 26.76
C ARG A 472 8.86 0.12 25.43
N ARG A 473 9.55 -0.95 25.02
CA ARG A 473 10.18 -1.00 23.70
C ARG A 473 9.12 -0.91 22.60
N THR A 474 9.30 0.01 21.67
CA THR A 474 8.37 0.26 20.56
C THR A 474 9.04 -0.09 19.23
N ASN A 475 8.23 -0.42 18.24
CA ASN A 475 8.67 -0.49 16.86
C ASN A 475 8.64 0.90 16.20
N SER A 476 9.17 1.04 15.00
CA SER A 476 9.23 2.28 14.23
C SER A 476 7.89 2.95 13.95
N ASN A 477 6.77 2.27 14.19
CA ASN A 477 5.41 2.75 13.87
C ASN A 477 4.64 3.28 15.12
N HIS A 478 5.29 3.39 16.26
CA HIS A 478 4.64 3.92 17.46
C HIS A 478 4.45 5.43 17.33
N ARG A 479 3.20 5.88 17.25
CA ARG A 479 2.85 7.31 17.23
C ARG A 479 2.97 7.92 18.61
N GLY A 480 3.52 9.11 18.70
CA GLY A 480 3.67 9.85 19.94
C GLY A 480 5.12 10.15 20.29
N LEU A 481 5.35 10.60 21.53
CA LEU A 481 6.69 10.88 22.02
C LEU A 481 7.43 9.57 22.29
N THR A 482 8.53 9.34 21.57
CA THR A 482 9.40 8.19 21.75
C THR A 482 10.80 8.61 22.20
N ILE A 483 11.45 7.77 22.98
CA ILE A 483 12.86 7.89 23.33
C ILE A 483 13.64 6.94 22.45
N GLN A 484 14.45 7.47 21.56
CA GLN A 484 15.31 6.70 20.68
C GLN A 484 16.72 6.61 21.26
N ARG A 485 17.26 5.40 21.33
CA ARG A 485 18.65 5.15 21.70
C ARG A 485 19.45 4.88 20.43
N THR A 486 20.47 5.70 20.18
CA THR A 486 21.36 5.58 19.04
C THR A 486 22.54 4.63 19.34
N ASN A 487 23.22 4.15 18.32
CA ASN A 487 24.34 3.22 18.46
C ASN A 487 25.50 3.77 19.30
N ASP A 488 25.64 5.10 19.38
CA ASP A 488 26.64 5.78 20.23
C ASP A 488 26.22 5.87 21.71
N GLY A 489 25.08 5.25 22.08
CA GLY A 489 24.54 5.24 23.43
C GLY A 489 23.79 6.51 23.85
N LYS A 490 23.71 7.52 22.97
CA LYS A 490 22.92 8.72 23.22
C LYS A 490 21.44 8.44 23.11
N THR A 491 20.63 9.18 23.86
CA THR A 491 19.18 9.13 23.77
C THR A 491 18.65 10.46 23.26
N ARG A 492 17.66 10.39 22.36
CA ARG A 492 16.94 11.58 21.88
C ARG A 492 15.43 11.37 22.01
N LYS A 493 14.71 12.45 22.30
CA LYS A 493 13.25 12.46 22.27
C LYS A 493 12.79 12.80 20.87
N VAL A 494 11.91 11.99 20.29
CA VAL A 494 11.37 12.17 18.94
C VAL A 494 9.84 12.07 19.02
N ILE A 495 9.16 12.99 18.38
CA ILE A 495 7.71 12.90 18.18
C ILE A 495 7.49 12.20 16.84
N VAL A 496 7.01 10.96 16.90
CA VAL A 496 6.55 10.23 15.73
C VAL A 496 5.08 10.60 15.52
N ARG A 497 4.80 11.36 14.48
CA ARG A 497 3.46 11.86 14.13
C ARG A 497 2.68 10.88 13.27
#